data_59e1930f13f72459b3bedc3bb4e83cf9
#
_entry.id   59e1930f13f72459b3bedc3bb4e83cf9
#
_cell.length_a   1.000
_cell.length_b   1.000
_cell.length_c   1.000
_cell.angle_alpha   90.00
_cell.angle_beta   90.00
_cell.angle_gamma   90.00
#
_symmetry.space_group_name_H-M   'P 1'
#
loop_
_entity.id
_entity.type
_entity.pdbx_description
1 polymer ?
#
loop_
_entity_poly.entity_id
_entity_poly.type
_entity_poly.pdbx_seq_one_letter_code
_entity_poly.pdbx_strand_id
1 'polypeptide(L)'
;MDFQSGEVIAIDKPYRLSSFGALAHVRYLISKKVGVKRVKTGHAGTLDPLATGVLILCTGKMTKRIEEFQQHTKEYTATLQLGATTPSYDMEHEVDQTFPTSHITRELILEVLTTFVGDIMQTPPAYSACKVNGDRAYELMRKGREVELKAKPIHIDELDLTHFDAATMQMSIRVVCGKGTYIRSLARDIGLALHSGAYLTALRRTRVGDIRVEDCIDYDHIQKWLDALR
;
A
#
# COMPACT_ATOMS: atom_id res chain seq x y z
N MET A 1 8.08 -23.11 -15.59
CA MET A 1 6.85 -22.32 -15.31
C MET A 1 5.96 -22.25 -16.52
N ASP A 2 4.67 -22.49 -16.35
CA ASP A 2 3.68 -22.36 -17.44
C ASP A 2 2.74 -21.18 -17.16
N PHE A 3 3.10 -20.03 -17.69
CA PHE A 3 2.36 -18.79 -17.49
C PHE A 3 0.98 -18.76 -18.13
N GLN A 4 0.71 -19.63 -19.11
CA GLN A 4 -0.62 -19.73 -19.75
C GLN A 4 -1.57 -20.56 -18.91
N SER A 5 -1.10 -21.68 -18.34
CA SER A 5 -1.85 -22.50 -17.40
C SER A 5 -2.09 -21.78 -16.08
N GLY A 6 -1.08 -21.05 -15.54
CA GLY A 6 -1.25 -20.17 -14.40
C GLY A 6 -0.13 -20.27 -13.36
N GLU A 7 0.48 -19.15 -13.08
CA GLU A 7 1.56 -18.99 -12.11
C GLU A 7 1.28 -17.84 -11.15
N VAL A 8 1.88 -17.91 -9.98
CA VAL A 8 1.94 -16.82 -8.99
C VAL A 8 3.35 -16.29 -8.93
N ILE A 9 3.52 -15.00 -9.13
CA ILE A 9 4.81 -14.31 -9.17
C ILE A 9 4.77 -13.19 -8.14
N ALA A 10 5.73 -13.13 -7.24
CA ALA A 10 5.90 -12.02 -6.31
C ALA A 10 7.07 -11.15 -6.78
N ILE A 11 6.83 -9.86 -6.89
CA ILE A 11 7.84 -8.87 -7.27
C ILE A 11 8.01 -7.81 -6.19
N ASP A 12 9.21 -7.30 -6.02
CA ASP A 12 9.46 -6.08 -5.23
C ASP A 12 9.16 -4.87 -6.12
N LYS A 13 8.00 -4.25 -5.93
CA LYS A 13 7.57 -3.09 -6.74
C LYS A 13 8.42 -1.86 -6.38
N PRO A 14 9.06 -1.22 -7.36
CA PRO A 14 9.85 -0.04 -7.11
C PRO A 14 8.99 1.21 -6.83
N TYR A 15 9.64 2.24 -6.30
CA TYR A 15 9.10 3.57 -6.06
C TYR A 15 8.70 4.26 -7.38
N ARG A 16 7.67 5.10 -7.35
CA ARG A 16 7.13 5.87 -8.49
C ARG A 16 6.57 5.05 -9.66
N LEU A 17 6.28 3.77 -9.44
CA LEU A 17 5.62 2.91 -10.42
C LEU A 17 4.25 2.45 -9.89
N SER A 18 3.20 2.61 -10.69
CA SER A 18 1.89 2.09 -10.31
C SER A 18 1.87 0.55 -10.36
N SER A 19 1.04 -0.08 -9.53
CA SER A 19 0.84 -1.55 -9.57
C SER A 19 0.40 -2.05 -10.95
N PHE A 20 -0.43 -1.27 -11.65
CA PHE A 20 -0.84 -1.61 -13.02
C PHE A 20 0.32 -1.45 -14.02
N GLY A 21 1.16 -0.43 -13.87
CA GLY A 21 2.35 -0.24 -14.70
C GLY A 21 3.34 -1.40 -14.55
N ALA A 22 3.60 -1.80 -13.29
CA ALA A 22 4.44 -2.97 -13.01
C ALA A 22 3.88 -4.25 -13.62
N LEU A 23 2.57 -4.51 -13.42
CA LEU A 23 1.87 -5.64 -14.03
C LEU A 23 1.96 -5.62 -15.58
N ALA A 24 1.75 -4.46 -16.19
CA ALA A 24 1.76 -4.33 -17.67
C ALA A 24 3.13 -4.65 -18.25
N HIS A 25 4.21 -4.20 -17.61
CA HIS A 25 5.57 -4.50 -18.02
C HIS A 25 5.88 -6.00 -17.87
N VAL A 26 5.62 -6.59 -16.70
CA VAL A 26 5.85 -8.04 -16.47
C VAL A 26 5.05 -8.88 -17.46
N ARG A 27 3.78 -8.53 -17.69
CA ARG A 27 2.93 -9.19 -18.68
C ARG A 27 3.52 -9.12 -20.09
N TYR A 28 4.05 -7.97 -20.49
CA TYR A 28 4.70 -7.81 -21.79
C TYR A 28 5.88 -8.76 -21.93
N LEU A 29 6.77 -8.79 -20.95
CA LEU A 29 7.96 -9.65 -20.97
C LEU A 29 7.58 -11.15 -21.01
N ILE A 30 6.62 -11.57 -20.17
CA ILE A 30 6.11 -12.95 -20.17
C ILE A 30 5.48 -13.29 -21.53
N SER A 31 4.64 -12.42 -22.08
CA SER A 31 3.96 -12.67 -23.37
C SER A 31 4.95 -12.83 -24.51
N LYS A 32 6.02 -12.02 -24.51
CA LYS A 32 7.14 -12.11 -25.46
C LYS A 32 7.88 -13.44 -25.32
N LYS A 33 8.20 -13.86 -24.08
CA LYS A 33 8.90 -15.13 -23.81
C LYS A 33 8.12 -16.34 -24.31
N VAL A 34 6.81 -16.39 -24.06
CA VAL A 34 5.96 -17.53 -24.45
C VAL A 34 5.42 -17.43 -25.88
N GLY A 35 5.77 -16.39 -26.64
CA GLY A 35 5.39 -16.24 -28.04
C GLY A 35 3.90 -15.98 -28.28
N VAL A 36 3.17 -15.36 -27.33
CA VAL A 36 1.75 -15.06 -27.49
C VAL A 36 1.47 -13.56 -27.45
N LYS A 37 0.39 -13.13 -28.08
CA LYS A 37 0.00 -11.70 -28.10
C LYS A 37 -0.19 -11.14 -26.68
N ARG A 38 -0.79 -11.89 -25.79
CA ARG A 38 -1.09 -11.45 -24.41
C ARG A 38 -1.39 -12.62 -23.49
N VAL A 39 -0.65 -12.74 -22.40
CA VAL A 39 -0.98 -13.63 -21.29
C VAL A 39 -2.00 -12.93 -20.37
N LYS A 40 -3.04 -13.67 -19.94
CA LYS A 40 -3.97 -13.17 -18.93
C LYS A 40 -3.22 -12.97 -17.62
N THR A 41 -3.27 -11.76 -17.05
CA THR A 41 -2.60 -11.42 -15.79
C THR A 41 -3.46 -10.50 -14.92
N GLY A 42 -3.24 -10.54 -13.63
CA GLY A 42 -3.82 -9.63 -12.65
C GLY A 42 -2.93 -9.52 -11.42
N HIS A 43 -3.14 -8.52 -10.56
CA HIS A 43 -2.41 -8.38 -9.30
C HIS A 43 -3.34 -8.51 -8.10
N ALA A 44 -2.81 -9.01 -6.98
CA ALA A 44 -3.53 -9.20 -5.74
C ALA A 44 -3.18 -8.10 -4.72
N GLY A 45 -3.94 -7.03 -4.74
CA GLY A 45 -3.80 -5.88 -3.84
C GLY A 45 -2.91 -4.78 -4.40
N THR A 46 -3.52 -3.65 -4.68
CA THR A 46 -2.84 -2.45 -5.18
C THR A 46 -1.84 -1.91 -4.14
N LEU A 47 -0.68 -1.50 -4.61
CA LEU A 47 0.23 -0.57 -3.96
C LEU A 47 0.15 0.77 -4.70
N ASP A 48 0.10 1.86 -3.95
CA ASP A 48 0.15 3.21 -4.50
C ASP A 48 1.48 3.45 -5.24
N PRO A 49 1.56 4.43 -6.16
CA PRO A 49 2.81 4.69 -6.90
C PRO A 49 4.01 4.97 -6.01
N LEU A 50 3.82 5.70 -4.91
CA LEU A 50 4.88 6.05 -3.96
C LEU A 50 5.20 4.93 -2.95
N ALA A 51 4.40 3.86 -2.89
CA ALA A 51 4.69 2.69 -2.06
C ALA A 51 5.57 1.68 -2.79
N THR A 52 6.38 0.93 -2.05
CA THR A 52 7.26 -0.13 -2.54
C THR A 52 6.93 -1.49 -1.92
N GLY A 53 7.58 -2.56 -2.37
CA GLY A 53 7.51 -3.87 -1.72
C GLY A 53 6.64 -4.89 -2.45
N VAL A 54 6.22 -5.91 -1.72
CA VAL A 54 5.57 -7.11 -2.26
C VAL A 54 4.35 -6.80 -3.11
N LEU A 55 4.40 -7.11 -4.40
CA LEU A 55 3.25 -7.11 -5.31
C LEU A 55 3.08 -8.50 -5.92
N ILE A 56 1.98 -9.17 -5.57
CA ILE A 56 1.66 -10.49 -6.11
C ILE A 56 0.96 -10.36 -7.45
N LEU A 57 1.50 -11.01 -8.46
CA LEU A 57 0.96 -11.11 -9.81
C LEU A 57 0.49 -12.54 -10.06
N CYS A 58 -0.66 -12.70 -10.69
CA CYS A 58 -1.20 -13.98 -11.10
C CYS A 58 -1.31 -14.04 -12.62
N THR A 59 -0.99 -15.18 -13.23
CA THR A 59 -1.15 -15.43 -14.65
C THR A 59 -2.17 -16.53 -14.93
N GLY A 60 -2.66 -16.64 -16.17
CA GLY A 60 -3.54 -17.72 -16.62
C GLY A 60 -4.73 -17.99 -15.68
N LYS A 61 -4.89 -19.24 -15.28
CA LYS A 61 -5.97 -19.71 -14.40
C LYS A 61 -5.83 -19.17 -12.97
N MET A 62 -4.59 -18.85 -12.51
CA MET A 62 -4.34 -18.31 -11.18
C MET A 62 -4.96 -16.92 -10.99
N THR A 63 -5.30 -16.21 -12.06
CA THR A 63 -6.06 -14.94 -11.95
C THR A 63 -7.41 -15.09 -11.27
N LYS A 64 -8.00 -16.29 -11.24
CA LYS A 64 -9.26 -16.57 -10.52
C LYS A 64 -9.07 -16.64 -9.00
N ARG A 65 -7.82 -16.81 -8.53
CA ARG A 65 -7.47 -16.92 -7.11
C ARG A 65 -6.95 -15.59 -6.52
N ILE A 66 -7.02 -14.50 -7.26
CA ILE A 66 -6.55 -13.17 -6.80
C ILE A 66 -7.21 -12.77 -5.47
N GLU A 67 -8.50 -13.04 -5.30
CA GLU A 67 -9.23 -12.72 -4.07
C GLU A 67 -8.70 -13.46 -2.84
N GLU A 68 -8.21 -14.70 -2.99
CA GLU A 68 -7.58 -15.45 -1.90
C GLU A 68 -6.34 -14.72 -1.39
N PHE A 69 -5.45 -14.31 -2.29
CA PHE A 69 -4.26 -13.53 -1.92
C PHE A 69 -4.61 -12.16 -1.32
N GLN A 70 -5.71 -11.56 -1.73
CA GLN A 70 -6.18 -10.30 -1.15
C GLN A 70 -6.66 -10.45 0.29
N GLN A 71 -7.09 -11.63 0.72
CA GLN A 71 -7.53 -11.91 2.09
C GLN A 71 -6.35 -12.05 3.07
N HIS A 72 -5.16 -12.40 2.59
CA HIS A 72 -4.00 -12.58 3.46
C HIS A 72 -3.69 -11.31 4.26
N THR A 73 -3.17 -11.49 5.47
CA THR A 73 -2.60 -10.43 6.29
C THR A 73 -1.42 -9.79 5.57
N LYS A 74 -1.26 -8.49 5.72
CA LYS A 74 -0.15 -7.70 5.17
C LYS A 74 0.66 -7.09 6.29
N GLU A 75 1.95 -6.98 6.05
CA GLU A 75 2.85 -6.22 6.91
C GLU A 75 3.46 -5.07 6.12
N TYR A 76 3.55 -3.92 6.79
CA TYR A 76 4.13 -2.70 6.24
C TYR A 76 5.12 -2.09 7.22
N THR A 77 6.16 -1.46 6.66
CA THR A 77 6.89 -0.39 7.32
C THR A 77 6.48 0.95 6.71
N ALA A 78 6.23 1.94 7.55
CA ALA A 78 5.80 3.26 7.12
C ALA A 78 6.51 4.35 7.89
N THR A 79 6.89 5.44 7.22
CA THR A 79 7.40 6.65 7.87
C THR A 79 6.38 7.76 7.68
N LEU A 80 6.07 8.45 8.77
CA LEU A 80 5.12 9.55 8.86
C LEU A 80 5.85 10.84 9.20
N GLN A 81 5.48 11.93 8.54
CA GLN A 81 5.78 13.28 8.98
C GLN A 81 4.62 13.77 9.85
N LEU A 82 4.91 14.15 11.10
CA LEU A 82 3.96 14.77 12.03
C LEU A 82 3.96 16.29 11.86
N GLY A 83 2.86 16.93 12.25
CA GLY A 83 2.72 18.39 12.22
C GLY A 83 2.22 18.97 10.92
N ALA A 84 1.89 18.15 9.93
CA ALA A 84 1.34 18.62 8.66
C ALA A 84 0.40 17.59 8.02
N THR A 85 -0.43 18.03 7.08
CA THR A 85 -1.27 17.16 6.26
C THR A 85 -1.04 17.40 4.77
N THR A 86 -1.46 16.44 3.95
CA THR A 86 -1.60 16.57 2.51
C THR A 86 -2.97 16.01 2.09
N PRO A 87 -3.56 16.44 0.98
CA PRO A 87 -4.87 15.95 0.50
C PRO A 87 -4.92 14.44 0.27
N SER A 88 -3.79 13.82 -0.10
CA SER A 88 -3.67 12.37 -0.36
C SER A 88 -3.20 11.56 0.84
N TYR A 89 -2.79 12.22 1.95
CA TYR A 89 -2.17 11.65 3.13
C TYR A 89 -0.81 10.97 2.85
N ASP A 90 -0.15 11.38 1.76
CA ASP A 90 1.19 11.00 1.34
C ASP A 90 1.85 12.15 0.56
N MET A 91 3.00 11.91 -0.09
CA MET A 91 3.75 12.92 -0.84
C MET A 91 3.29 13.08 -2.32
N GLU A 92 2.11 12.57 -2.70
CA GLU A 92 1.55 12.80 -4.04
C GLU A 92 1.10 14.26 -4.22
N HIS A 93 0.73 14.92 -3.12
CA HIS A 93 0.31 16.32 -3.08
C HIS A 93 1.16 17.13 -2.09
N GLU A 94 1.24 18.43 -2.31
CA GLU A 94 1.88 19.41 -1.42
C GLU A 94 1.16 19.47 -0.05
N VAL A 95 1.88 19.95 0.97
CA VAL A 95 1.30 20.21 2.30
C VAL A 95 0.22 21.27 2.19
N ASP A 96 -0.97 20.95 2.71
CA ASP A 96 -2.13 21.85 2.73
C ASP A 96 -2.37 22.52 4.08
N GLN A 97 -1.99 21.87 5.19
CA GLN A 97 -2.14 22.43 6.53
C GLN A 97 -0.96 22.05 7.43
N THR A 98 -0.66 22.91 8.40
CA THR A 98 0.35 22.68 9.45
C THR A 98 -0.28 22.79 10.84
N PHE A 99 0.29 22.05 11.79
CA PHE A 99 -0.24 21.91 13.15
C PHE A 99 0.87 22.00 14.19
N PRO A 100 0.55 22.43 15.44
CA PRO A 100 1.50 22.37 16.55
C PRO A 100 1.99 20.94 16.80
N THR A 101 3.25 20.83 17.23
CA THR A 101 3.90 19.54 17.53
C THR A 101 4.60 19.52 18.88
N SER A 102 4.69 20.67 19.57
CA SER A 102 5.45 20.81 20.84
C SER A 102 4.95 19.90 21.98
N HIS A 103 3.72 19.43 21.91
CA HIS A 103 3.11 18.52 22.88
C HIS A 103 3.34 17.04 22.55
N ILE A 104 3.88 16.74 21.35
CA ILE A 104 4.06 15.35 20.90
C ILE A 104 5.34 14.79 21.52
N THR A 105 5.17 13.78 22.36
CA THR A 105 6.28 13.02 22.96
C THR A 105 6.22 11.55 22.52
N ARG A 106 7.31 10.83 22.76
CA ARG A 106 7.34 9.39 22.46
C ARG A 106 6.27 8.63 23.26
N GLU A 107 6.05 9.00 24.49
CA GLU A 107 5.08 8.38 25.40
C GLU A 107 3.65 8.58 24.87
N LEU A 108 3.30 9.81 24.45
CA LEU A 108 2.01 10.10 23.84
C LEU A 108 1.80 9.31 22.54
N ILE A 109 2.82 9.21 21.70
CA ILE A 109 2.74 8.38 20.47
C ILE A 109 2.43 6.93 20.84
N LEU A 110 3.18 6.34 21.77
CA LEU A 110 2.96 4.94 22.19
C LEU A 110 1.55 4.73 22.75
N GLU A 111 1.03 5.64 23.57
CA GLU A 111 -0.34 5.59 24.07
C GLU A 111 -1.35 5.62 22.91
N VAL A 112 -1.22 6.57 22.00
CA VAL A 112 -2.11 6.72 20.84
C VAL A 112 -2.09 5.48 19.95
N LEU A 113 -0.92 4.89 19.67
CA LEU A 113 -0.83 3.70 18.82
C LEU A 113 -1.60 2.51 19.38
N THR A 114 -1.71 2.36 20.71
CA THR A 114 -2.48 1.26 21.32
C THR A 114 -3.97 1.32 20.96
N THR A 115 -4.51 2.50 20.69
CA THR A 115 -5.93 2.69 20.35
C THR A 115 -6.31 2.22 18.96
N PHE A 116 -5.32 1.95 18.10
CA PHE A 116 -5.52 1.49 16.74
C PHE A 116 -5.36 -0.02 16.57
N VAL A 117 -4.97 -0.77 17.60
CA VAL A 117 -4.84 -2.23 17.53
C VAL A 117 -6.21 -2.88 17.76
N GLY A 118 -6.51 -3.92 16.97
CA GLY A 118 -7.79 -4.63 16.98
C GLY A 118 -8.75 -4.14 15.90
N ASP A 119 -10.05 -4.28 16.16
CA ASP A 119 -11.10 -3.88 15.22
C ASP A 119 -11.40 -2.40 15.34
N ILE A 120 -11.20 -1.65 14.25
CA ILE A 120 -11.47 -0.21 14.20
C ILE A 120 -12.28 0.16 12.96
N MET A 121 -12.94 1.31 13.01
CA MET A 121 -13.61 1.90 11.84
C MET A 121 -12.67 2.87 11.13
N GLN A 122 -12.38 2.64 9.86
CA GLN A 122 -11.50 3.48 9.06
C GLN A 122 -12.22 4.05 7.84
N THR A 123 -12.12 5.37 7.64
CA THR A 123 -12.57 6.02 6.40
C THR A 123 -11.47 5.94 5.36
N PRO A 124 -11.71 5.31 4.19
CA PRO A 124 -10.73 5.26 3.10
C PRO A 124 -10.29 6.65 2.66
N PRO A 125 -9.09 6.81 2.06
CA PRO A 125 -8.69 8.09 1.50
C PRO A 125 -9.50 8.41 0.23
N ALA A 126 -9.78 9.70 -0.01
CA ALA A 126 -10.52 10.15 -1.20
C ALA A 126 -9.80 9.76 -2.51
N TYR A 127 -8.47 9.81 -2.50
CA TYR A 127 -7.62 9.35 -3.60
C TYR A 127 -7.38 7.83 -3.52
N SER A 128 -8.45 7.03 -3.60
CA SER A 128 -8.37 5.55 -3.55
C SER A 128 -9.17 4.87 -4.65
N ALA A 129 -8.93 3.58 -4.85
CA ALA A 129 -9.71 2.74 -5.76
C ALA A 129 -11.07 2.32 -5.18
N CYS A 130 -11.45 2.85 -4.02
CA CYS A 130 -12.77 2.61 -3.41
C CYS A 130 -13.87 3.05 -4.38
N LYS A 131 -14.92 2.24 -4.51
CA LYS A 131 -16.04 2.56 -5.38
C LYS A 131 -17.11 3.35 -4.63
N VAL A 132 -17.58 4.43 -5.26
CA VAL A 132 -18.71 5.26 -4.82
C VAL A 132 -19.69 5.36 -5.99
N ASN A 133 -20.89 4.82 -5.82
CA ASN A 133 -21.93 4.79 -6.85
C ASN A 133 -21.47 4.18 -8.20
N GLY A 134 -20.54 3.19 -8.15
CA GLY A 134 -20.01 2.52 -9.33
C GLY A 134 -18.68 3.09 -9.87
N ASP A 135 -18.38 4.36 -9.63
CA ASP A 135 -17.15 5.04 -10.03
C ASP A 135 -16.06 4.89 -8.97
N ARG A 136 -14.79 4.97 -9.36
CA ARG A 136 -13.67 4.98 -8.41
C ARG A 136 -13.49 6.35 -7.79
N ALA A 137 -13.27 6.42 -6.46
CA ALA A 137 -13.15 7.67 -5.72
C ALA A 137 -12.05 8.58 -6.31
N TYR A 138 -10.87 8.04 -6.65
CA TYR A 138 -9.79 8.83 -7.26
C TYR A 138 -10.17 9.45 -8.63
N GLU A 139 -11.04 8.80 -9.42
CA GLU A 139 -11.49 9.34 -10.71
C GLU A 139 -12.44 10.52 -10.51
N LEU A 140 -13.29 10.45 -9.47
CA LEU A 140 -14.19 11.54 -9.09
C LEU A 140 -13.39 12.74 -8.55
N MET A 141 -12.39 12.49 -7.68
CA MET A 141 -11.52 13.55 -7.16
C MET A 141 -10.75 14.28 -8.27
N ARG A 142 -10.21 13.56 -9.26
CA ARG A 142 -9.56 14.18 -10.44
C ARG A 142 -10.49 15.04 -11.29
N LYS A 143 -11.80 14.78 -11.23
CA LYS A 143 -12.85 15.59 -11.89
C LYS A 143 -13.35 16.75 -11.01
N GLY A 144 -12.69 17.00 -9.86
CA GLY A 144 -13.07 18.05 -8.91
C GLY A 144 -14.39 17.78 -8.16
N ARG A 145 -14.83 16.52 -8.10
CA ARG A 145 -16.02 16.11 -7.37
C ARG A 145 -15.63 15.65 -5.97
N GLU A 146 -16.19 16.28 -4.97
CA GLU A 146 -16.06 15.79 -3.58
C GLU A 146 -16.69 14.41 -3.43
N VAL A 147 -16.03 13.56 -2.68
CA VAL A 147 -16.46 12.16 -2.47
C VAL A 147 -16.61 11.92 -0.97
N GLU A 148 -17.83 11.67 -0.53
CA GLU A 148 -18.09 11.21 0.81
C GLU A 148 -17.87 9.70 0.90
N LEU A 149 -16.89 9.27 1.68
CA LEU A 149 -16.54 7.87 1.90
C LEU A 149 -16.99 7.42 3.28
N LYS A 150 -17.74 6.33 3.32
CA LYS A 150 -18.18 5.72 4.58
C LYS A 150 -17.04 4.96 5.23
N ALA A 151 -16.92 5.09 6.54
CA ALA A 151 -16.03 4.27 7.34
C ALA A 151 -16.38 2.78 7.20
N LYS A 152 -15.34 1.94 7.20
CA LYS A 152 -15.46 0.47 7.10
C LYS A 152 -14.69 -0.18 8.23
N PRO A 153 -15.16 -1.34 8.72
CA PRO A 153 -14.41 -2.09 9.70
C PRO A 153 -13.13 -2.64 9.07
N ILE A 154 -12.03 -2.51 9.78
CA ILE A 154 -10.72 -3.10 9.48
C ILE A 154 -10.14 -3.69 10.75
N HIS A 155 -9.16 -4.59 10.58
CA HIS A 155 -8.44 -5.17 11.70
C HIS A 155 -6.95 -4.89 11.60
N ILE A 156 -6.35 -4.43 12.71
CA ILE A 156 -4.90 -4.25 12.87
C ILE A 156 -4.44 -5.24 13.94
N ASP A 157 -3.63 -6.22 13.52
CA ASP A 157 -3.09 -7.26 14.40
C ASP A 157 -1.98 -6.71 15.30
N GLU A 158 -1.08 -5.92 14.70
CA GLU A 158 0.10 -5.36 15.38
C GLU A 158 0.38 -3.94 14.87
N LEU A 159 0.79 -3.05 15.77
CA LEU A 159 1.19 -1.68 15.45
C LEU A 159 2.31 -1.22 16.39
N ASP A 160 3.52 -1.17 15.89
CA ASP A 160 4.72 -0.88 16.66
C ASP A 160 5.36 0.44 16.24
N LEU A 161 5.77 1.26 17.20
CA LEU A 161 6.67 2.39 16.96
C LEU A 161 8.11 1.87 16.83
N THR A 162 8.68 1.92 15.63
CA THR A 162 10.06 1.45 15.38
C THR A 162 11.10 2.56 15.52
N HIS A 163 10.71 3.81 15.23
CA HIS A 163 11.57 4.98 15.38
C HIS A 163 10.76 6.24 15.63
N PHE A 164 11.30 7.20 16.39
CA PHE A 164 10.78 8.55 16.53
C PHE A 164 11.92 9.55 16.69
N ASP A 165 11.95 10.54 15.84
CA ASP A 165 12.87 11.68 15.90
C ASP A 165 12.08 12.95 16.23
N ALA A 166 12.24 13.41 17.46
CA ALA A 166 11.56 14.62 17.98
C ALA A 166 12.09 15.91 17.31
N ALA A 167 13.30 15.92 16.76
CA ALA A 167 13.85 17.12 16.12
C ALA A 167 13.21 17.36 14.74
N THR A 168 12.95 16.30 13.99
CA THR A 168 12.33 16.36 12.66
C THR A 168 10.84 16.06 12.68
N MET A 169 10.29 15.65 13.83
CA MET A 169 8.92 15.16 13.97
C MET A 169 8.58 14.02 13.00
N GLN A 170 9.54 13.15 12.74
CA GLN A 170 9.34 11.95 11.95
C GLN A 170 9.20 10.73 12.85
N MET A 171 8.22 9.88 12.53
CA MET A 171 8.07 8.58 13.16
C MET A 171 8.00 7.47 12.14
N SER A 172 8.53 6.30 12.50
CA SER A 172 8.38 5.08 11.70
C SER A 172 7.62 4.03 12.50
N ILE A 173 6.73 3.33 11.80
CA ILE A 173 5.90 2.28 12.38
C ILE A 173 6.00 1.00 11.58
N ARG A 174 5.80 -0.13 12.25
CA ARG A 174 5.51 -1.43 11.66
C ARG A 174 4.03 -1.74 11.90
N VAL A 175 3.33 -2.17 10.85
CA VAL A 175 1.90 -2.48 10.90
C VAL A 175 1.65 -3.85 10.33
N VAL A 176 0.95 -4.72 11.07
CA VAL A 176 0.39 -5.98 10.59
C VAL A 176 -1.13 -5.83 10.58
N CYS A 177 -1.76 -6.03 9.41
CA CYS A 177 -3.19 -5.74 9.27
C CYS A 177 -3.89 -6.60 8.23
N GLY A 178 -5.21 -6.68 8.37
CA GLY A 178 -6.09 -7.36 7.45
C GLY A 178 -6.33 -6.64 6.12
N LYS A 179 -7.12 -7.29 5.27
CA LYS A 179 -7.57 -6.73 3.98
C LYS A 179 -8.35 -5.41 4.19
N GLY A 180 -8.13 -4.46 3.29
CA GLY A 180 -8.90 -3.22 3.23
C GLY A 180 -8.34 -2.09 4.08
N THR A 181 -7.28 -2.33 4.85
CA THR A 181 -6.59 -1.29 5.62
C THR A 181 -5.80 -0.37 4.69
N TYR A 182 -6.03 0.93 4.82
CA TYR A 182 -5.30 2.00 4.13
C TYR A 182 -4.28 2.63 5.08
N ILE A 183 -3.00 2.42 4.85
CA ILE A 183 -1.94 2.96 5.71
C ILE A 183 -1.90 4.49 5.64
N ARG A 184 -2.28 5.10 4.51
CA ARG A 184 -2.48 6.55 4.36
C ARG A 184 -3.57 7.08 5.30
N SER A 185 -4.71 6.39 5.40
CA SER A 185 -5.75 6.75 6.37
C SER A 185 -5.30 6.54 7.82
N LEU A 186 -4.53 5.48 8.08
CA LEU A 186 -3.96 5.25 9.41
C LEU A 186 -3.03 6.41 9.82
N ALA A 187 -2.19 6.91 8.89
CA ALA A 187 -1.34 8.07 9.14
C ALA A 187 -2.16 9.32 9.50
N ARG A 188 -3.22 9.62 8.71
CA ARG A 188 -4.18 10.69 9.02
C ARG A 188 -4.77 10.53 10.42
N ASP A 189 -5.29 9.33 10.70
CA ASP A 189 -6.02 9.06 11.95
C ASP A 189 -5.09 9.14 13.18
N ILE A 190 -3.83 8.67 13.06
CA ILE A 190 -2.80 8.86 14.09
C ILE A 190 -2.51 10.34 14.29
N GLY A 191 -2.35 11.13 13.21
CA GLY A 191 -2.13 12.57 13.30
C GLY A 191 -3.26 13.29 14.04
N LEU A 192 -4.52 12.93 13.73
CA LEU A 192 -5.70 13.46 14.41
C LEU A 192 -5.74 13.07 15.90
N ALA A 193 -5.45 11.81 16.22
CA ALA A 193 -5.42 11.33 17.61
C ALA A 193 -4.30 11.98 18.45
N LEU A 194 -3.23 12.41 17.80
CA LEU A 194 -2.16 13.24 18.40
C LEU A 194 -2.54 14.73 18.49
N HIS A 195 -3.78 15.13 18.19
CA HIS A 195 -4.20 16.53 18.10
C HIS A 195 -3.30 17.37 17.18
N SER A 196 -2.87 16.77 16.06
CA SER A 196 -1.97 17.34 15.08
C SER A 196 -2.36 16.86 13.68
N GLY A 197 -1.42 16.91 12.73
CA GLY A 197 -1.55 16.30 11.40
C GLY A 197 -0.47 15.25 11.19
N ALA A 198 -0.70 14.34 10.25
CA ALA A 198 0.34 13.45 9.74
C ALA A 198 0.06 13.00 8.30
N TYR A 199 1.14 12.71 7.56
CA TYR A 199 1.09 12.09 6.23
C TYR A 199 2.28 11.15 6.04
N LEU A 200 2.15 10.20 5.11
CA LEU A 200 3.21 9.24 4.79
C LEU A 200 4.31 9.90 3.95
N THR A 201 5.55 9.72 4.38
CA THR A 201 6.75 10.04 3.59
C THR A 201 7.39 8.79 2.97
N ALA A 202 7.16 7.61 3.55
CA ALA A 202 7.56 6.34 2.97
C ALA A 202 6.56 5.24 3.35
N LEU A 203 6.36 4.30 2.42
CA LEU A 203 5.54 3.11 2.64
C LEU A 203 6.15 1.92 1.90
N ARG A 204 6.40 0.83 2.63
CA ARG A 204 6.87 -0.43 2.06
C ARG A 204 6.04 -1.59 2.57
N ARG A 205 5.46 -2.38 1.67
CA ARG A 205 4.82 -3.64 2.03
C ARG A 205 5.87 -4.74 2.11
N THR A 206 6.20 -5.16 3.33
CA THR A 206 7.26 -6.14 3.60
C THR A 206 6.78 -7.58 3.48
N ARG A 207 5.44 -7.83 3.65
CA ARG A 207 4.89 -9.19 3.60
C ARG A 207 3.43 -9.21 3.14
N VAL A 208 3.04 -10.29 2.46
CA VAL A 208 1.65 -10.66 2.14
C VAL A 208 1.48 -12.15 2.41
N GLY A 209 0.73 -12.52 3.44
CA GLY A 209 0.67 -13.90 3.93
C GLY A 209 2.07 -14.38 4.31
N ASP A 210 2.53 -15.46 3.71
CA ASP A 210 3.87 -16.03 3.93
C ASP A 210 4.95 -15.46 2.99
N ILE A 211 4.55 -14.68 1.97
CA ILE A 211 5.49 -14.12 0.99
C ILE A 211 6.13 -12.87 1.56
N ARG A 212 7.44 -12.90 1.76
CA ARG A 212 8.25 -11.77 2.22
C ARG A 212 8.89 -11.03 1.05
N VAL A 213 9.26 -9.78 1.27
CA VAL A 213 9.88 -8.96 0.22
C VAL A 213 11.26 -9.48 -0.19
N GLU A 214 11.97 -10.13 0.72
CA GLU A 214 13.26 -10.78 0.47
C GLU A 214 13.15 -11.96 -0.51
N ASP A 215 11.96 -12.58 -0.61
CA ASP A 215 11.66 -13.69 -1.51
C ASP A 215 11.16 -13.23 -2.88
N CYS A 216 10.93 -11.93 -3.04
CA CYS A 216 10.40 -11.35 -4.27
C CYS A 216 11.48 -11.21 -5.34
N ILE A 217 11.03 -11.32 -6.59
CA ILE A 217 11.88 -11.00 -7.74
C ILE A 217 12.07 -9.48 -7.75
N ASP A 218 13.33 -9.04 -7.77
CA ASP A 218 13.67 -7.64 -8.00
C ASP A 218 13.12 -7.20 -9.36
N TYR A 219 12.35 -6.11 -9.36
CA TYR A 219 11.68 -5.61 -10.56
C TYR A 219 12.66 -5.32 -11.71
N ASP A 220 13.82 -4.76 -11.42
CA ASP A 220 14.82 -4.41 -12.42
C ASP A 220 15.50 -5.66 -13.01
N HIS A 221 15.41 -6.80 -12.34
CA HIS A 221 15.98 -8.07 -12.77
C HIS A 221 14.96 -9.06 -13.35
N ILE A 222 13.71 -8.67 -13.57
CA ILE A 222 12.65 -9.56 -14.09
C ILE A 222 13.02 -10.18 -15.43
N GLN A 223 13.62 -9.42 -16.36
CA GLN A 223 14.04 -9.98 -17.67
C GLN A 223 15.07 -11.09 -17.46
N LYS A 224 16.09 -10.86 -16.65
CA LYS A 224 17.14 -11.84 -16.35
C LYS A 224 16.56 -13.08 -15.66
N TRP A 225 15.63 -12.89 -14.73
CA TRP A 225 14.91 -13.99 -14.10
C TRP A 225 14.12 -14.82 -15.11
N LEU A 226 13.38 -14.17 -16.01
CA LEU A 226 12.65 -14.85 -17.07
C LEU A 226 13.60 -15.65 -17.97
N ASP A 227 14.73 -15.08 -18.38
CA ASP A 227 15.70 -15.73 -19.27
C ASP A 227 16.32 -16.98 -18.63
N ALA A 228 16.45 -17.02 -17.30
CA ALA A 228 16.94 -18.16 -16.54
C ALA A 228 15.92 -19.31 -16.41
N LEU A 229 14.64 -19.06 -16.67
CA LEU A 229 13.62 -20.12 -16.66
C LEU A 229 13.75 -21.00 -17.91
N ARG A 230 13.99 -22.30 -17.70
CA ARG A 230 14.02 -23.33 -18.75
C ARG A 230 12.63 -23.74 -19.21
#